data_e03ac96e0156697d42d6107f4b69d144
#
_entry.id   e03ac96e0156697d42d6107f4b69d144
#
_cell.length_a   1.000
_cell.length_b   1.000
_cell.length_c   1.000
_cell.angle_alpha   90.00
_cell.angle_beta   90.00
_cell.angle_gamma   90.00
#
_symmetry.space_group_name_H-M   'P 1'
#
loop_
_entity.id
_entity.type
_entity.pdbx_description
1 polymer ?
#
loop_
_entity_poly.entity_id
_entity_poly.type
_entity_poly.pdbx_seq_one_letter_code
_entity_poly.pdbx_strand_id
1 'polypeptide(L)'
;WGSTTYRIASANGATRWLTPRRAGALAPYVDAAAIEQMVHAFYGRIREDAVLGPIFDTRITDWEPHLARMIHFWSAVLLAAPGFMGNPMQKHRELVGAAPHVAREDFERWLGLFSETLAGIFEAPVAEAILTRARRIAGRLSFAMFDEARPACA
;
A
#
# COMPACT_ATOMS: atom_id res chain seq x y z
N TRP A 1 14.53 22.82 8.02
CA TRP A 1 13.75 21.62 7.67
C TRP A 1 13.37 21.71 6.19
N GLY A 2 14.35 21.35 5.32
CA GLY A 2 14.21 21.47 3.89
C GLY A 2 13.20 20.48 3.35
N SER A 3 12.12 20.96 2.76
CA SER A 3 11.28 20.14 1.88
C SER A 3 12.11 19.85 0.63
N THR A 4 12.59 18.63 0.48
CA THR A 4 13.27 18.20 -0.71
C THR A 4 12.28 18.20 -1.87
N THR A 5 12.53 19.02 -2.87
CA THR A 5 11.71 19.11 -4.07
C THR A 5 12.42 18.35 -5.19
N TYR A 6 11.72 17.44 -5.83
CA TYR A 6 12.26 16.62 -6.92
C TYR A 6 11.77 17.13 -8.27
N ARG A 7 12.68 17.16 -9.22
CA ARG A 7 12.36 17.44 -10.62
C ARG A 7 11.98 16.15 -11.33
N ILE A 8 10.77 16.09 -11.85
CA ILE A 8 10.28 14.92 -12.58
C ILE A 8 9.71 15.35 -13.93
N ALA A 9 9.88 14.49 -14.94
CA ALA A 9 9.19 14.64 -16.21
C ALA A 9 7.78 14.05 -16.11
N SER A 10 6.78 14.77 -16.56
CA SER A 10 5.44 14.21 -16.68
C SER A 10 5.27 13.46 -18.00
N ALA A 11 4.25 12.60 -18.09
CA ALA A 11 3.97 11.79 -19.29
C ALA A 11 3.76 12.63 -20.56
N ASN A 12 3.47 13.92 -20.43
CA ASN A 12 3.33 14.88 -21.54
C ASN A 12 4.59 15.72 -21.82
N GLY A 13 5.74 15.33 -21.25
CA GLY A 13 7.03 16.02 -21.46
C GLY A 13 7.22 17.30 -20.64
N ALA A 14 6.22 17.75 -19.86
CA ALA A 14 6.38 18.91 -19.01
C ALA A 14 7.17 18.57 -17.75
N THR A 15 8.15 19.38 -17.42
CA THR A 15 8.89 19.25 -16.16
C THR A 15 8.09 19.88 -15.02
N ARG A 16 7.82 19.11 -13.97
CA ARG A 16 7.17 19.61 -12.74
C ARG A 16 8.03 19.30 -11.52
N TRP A 17 7.84 20.11 -10.49
CA TRP A 17 8.46 19.93 -9.19
C TRP A 17 7.51 19.18 -8.27
N LEU A 18 7.90 18.00 -7.80
CA LEU A 18 7.15 17.24 -6.83
C LEU A 18 7.73 17.49 -5.42
N THR A 19 6.88 18.01 -4.54
CA THR A 19 7.19 18.08 -3.13
C THR A 19 6.41 16.96 -2.42
N PRO A 20 7.05 15.99 -1.76
CA PRO A 20 6.36 14.83 -1.18
C PRO A 20 5.20 15.17 -0.23
N ARG A 21 5.22 16.34 0.39
CA ARG A 21 4.14 16.82 1.27
C ARG A 21 2.88 17.31 0.53
N ARG A 22 2.97 17.59 -0.77
CA ARG A 22 1.81 17.99 -1.61
C ARG A 22 1.31 16.85 -2.50
N ALA A 23 1.52 15.64 -2.08
CA ALA A 23 1.15 14.43 -2.81
C ALA A 23 -0.37 14.18 -2.95
N GLY A 24 -1.23 15.20 -2.75
CA GLY A 24 -2.64 15.14 -3.14
C GLY A 24 -2.86 15.05 -4.65
N ALA A 25 -1.81 15.28 -5.46
CA ALA A 25 -1.88 15.35 -6.92
C ALA A 25 -0.97 14.33 -7.59
N LEU A 26 -1.10 13.04 -7.25
CA LEU A 26 -0.35 11.96 -7.95
C LEU A 26 -0.94 11.62 -9.31
N ALA A 27 -2.18 12.02 -9.61
CA ALA A 27 -2.83 11.77 -10.88
C ALA A 27 -2.02 12.15 -12.14
N PRO A 28 -1.20 13.23 -12.16
CA PRO A 28 -0.33 13.50 -13.32
C PRO A 28 0.81 12.51 -13.52
N TYR A 29 1.15 11.69 -12.53
CA TYR A 29 2.32 10.81 -12.52
C TYR A 29 1.97 9.33 -12.38
N VAL A 30 0.75 9.05 -11.97
CA VAL A 30 0.23 7.70 -11.75
C VAL A 30 -1.11 7.59 -12.47
N ASP A 31 -1.22 6.65 -13.39
CA ASP A 31 -2.46 6.34 -14.08
C ASP A 31 -3.04 4.98 -13.62
N ALA A 32 -4.24 4.66 -14.10
CA ALA A 32 -4.91 3.42 -13.76
C ALA A 32 -4.11 2.18 -14.17
N ALA A 33 -3.44 2.23 -15.33
CA ALA A 33 -2.62 1.11 -15.82
C ALA A 33 -1.41 0.86 -14.91
N ALA A 34 -0.77 1.93 -14.42
CA ALA A 34 0.35 1.81 -13.48
C ALA A 34 -0.08 1.23 -12.12
N ILE A 35 -1.27 1.59 -11.64
CA ILE A 35 -1.84 1.01 -10.41
C ILE A 35 -2.10 -0.49 -10.59
N GLU A 36 -2.69 -0.89 -11.70
CA GLU A 36 -2.91 -2.30 -12.01
C GLU A 36 -1.60 -3.08 -12.06
N GLN A 37 -0.60 -2.57 -12.75
CA GLN A 37 0.75 -3.16 -12.80
C GLN A 37 1.37 -3.26 -11.40
N MET A 38 1.27 -2.23 -10.59
CA MET A 38 1.77 -2.18 -9.21
C MET A 38 1.13 -3.27 -8.34
N VAL A 39 -0.19 -3.39 -8.38
CA VAL A 39 -0.93 -4.38 -7.59
C VAL A 39 -0.55 -5.80 -7.99
N HIS A 40 -0.54 -6.11 -9.29
CA HIS A 40 -0.16 -7.44 -9.77
C HIS A 40 1.29 -7.79 -9.43
N ALA A 41 2.23 -6.89 -9.64
CA ALA A 41 3.64 -7.10 -9.33
C ALA A 41 3.87 -7.28 -7.83
N PHE A 42 3.22 -6.47 -7.01
CA PHE A 42 3.35 -6.55 -5.56
C PHE A 42 2.81 -7.86 -4.99
N TYR A 43 1.59 -8.23 -5.34
CA TYR A 43 1.01 -9.49 -4.84
C TYR A 43 1.69 -10.73 -5.42
N GLY A 44 2.29 -10.65 -6.60
CA GLY A 44 3.19 -11.67 -7.11
C GLY A 44 4.37 -11.92 -6.14
N ARG A 45 5.02 -10.86 -5.68
CA ARG A 45 6.09 -10.94 -4.68
C ARG A 45 5.61 -11.45 -3.31
N ILE A 46 4.45 -10.99 -2.85
CA ILE A 46 3.83 -11.46 -1.60
C ILE A 46 3.62 -12.97 -1.62
N ARG A 47 3.08 -13.50 -2.70
CA ARG A 47 2.78 -14.94 -2.81
C ARG A 47 4.02 -15.82 -2.84
N GLU A 48 5.12 -15.30 -3.34
CA GLU A 48 6.43 -15.98 -3.36
C GLU A 48 7.21 -15.81 -2.05
N ASP A 49 6.81 -14.88 -1.19
CA ASP A 49 7.50 -14.62 0.08
C ASP A 49 7.24 -15.75 1.09
N ALA A 50 8.31 -16.24 1.71
CA ALA A 50 8.25 -17.38 2.62
C ALA A 50 7.43 -17.13 3.90
N VAL A 51 7.30 -15.86 4.31
CA VAL A 51 6.56 -15.47 5.52
C VAL A 51 5.16 -14.99 5.17
N LEU A 52 5.05 -14.05 4.24
CA LEU A 52 3.77 -13.42 3.89
C LEU A 52 2.91 -14.30 2.99
N GLY A 53 3.51 -15.09 2.11
CA GLY A 53 2.79 -15.98 1.20
C GLY A 53 1.78 -16.87 1.93
N PRO A 54 2.20 -17.68 2.93
CA PRO A 54 1.28 -18.51 3.70
C PRO A 54 0.19 -17.74 4.43
N ILE A 55 0.50 -16.54 4.95
CA ILE A 55 -0.46 -15.69 5.64
C ILE A 55 -1.57 -15.25 4.68
N PHE A 56 -1.22 -14.80 3.49
CA PHE A 56 -2.18 -14.35 2.48
C PHE A 56 -2.93 -15.50 1.83
N ASP A 57 -2.24 -16.58 1.42
CA ASP A 57 -2.87 -17.71 0.73
C ASP A 57 -3.88 -18.44 1.61
N THR A 58 -3.68 -18.48 2.92
CA THR A 58 -4.66 -19.07 3.85
C THR A 58 -5.96 -18.26 3.90
N ARG A 59 -5.89 -16.94 3.70
CA ARG A 59 -7.03 -16.03 3.85
C ARG A 59 -7.69 -15.67 2.52
N ILE A 60 -6.94 -15.71 1.44
CA ILE A 60 -7.41 -15.36 0.10
C ILE A 60 -7.59 -16.64 -0.70
N THR A 61 -8.82 -17.10 -0.81
CA THR A 61 -9.17 -18.31 -1.57
C THR A 61 -9.31 -18.03 -3.06
N ASP A 62 -9.73 -16.83 -3.42
CA ASP A 62 -9.85 -16.37 -4.80
C ASP A 62 -9.07 -15.06 -4.97
N TRP A 63 -7.96 -15.12 -5.68
CA TRP A 63 -7.06 -14.01 -5.88
C TRP A 63 -7.59 -12.95 -6.83
N GLU A 64 -8.35 -13.33 -7.85
CA GLU A 64 -8.81 -12.38 -8.86
C GLU A 64 -9.72 -11.29 -8.29
N PRO A 65 -10.78 -11.60 -7.53
CA PRO A 65 -11.58 -10.58 -6.86
C PRO A 65 -10.79 -9.76 -5.83
N HIS A 66 -9.83 -10.38 -5.16
CA HIS A 66 -8.98 -9.66 -4.19
C HIS A 66 -8.11 -8.62 -4.90
N LEU A 67 -7.44 -8.98 -5.99
CA LEU A 67 -6.63 -8.06 -6.78
C LEU A 67 -7.47 -6.91 -7.34
N ALA A 68 -8.67 -7.19 -7.83
CA ALA A 68 -9.60 -6.16 -8.30
C ALA A 68 -9.96 -5.16 -7.19
N ARG A 69 -10.21 -5.64 -5.97
CA ARG A 69 -10.44 -4.76 -4.80
C ARG A 69 -9.23 -3.92 -4.45
N MET A 70 -8.03 -4.49 -4.54
CA MET A 70 -6.79 -3.75 -4.24
C MET A 70 -6.49 -2.70 -5.29
N ILE A 71 -6.77 -2.96 -6.55
CA ILE A 71 -6.69 -1.95 -7.62
C ILE A 71 -7.66 -0.80 -7.31
N HIS A 72 -8.88 -1.09 -6.91
CA HIS A 72 -9.87 -0.10 -6.54
C HIS A 72 -9.46 0.71 -5.29
N PHE A 73 -8.95 0.02 -4.27
CA PHE A 73 -8.42 0.66 -3.05
C PHE A 73 -7.29 1.64 -3.37
N TRP A 74 -6.27 1.22 -4.12
CA TRP A 74 -5.15 2.08 -4.46
C TRP A 74 -5.54 3.21 -5.41
N SER A 75 -6.51 2.99 -6.30
CA SER A 75 -7.08 4.05 -7.12
C SER A 75 -7.76 5.13 -6.26
N ALA A 76 -8.48 4.73 -5.23
CA ALA A 76 -9.05 5.67 -4.25
C ALA A 76 -7.96 6.43 -3.48
N VAL A 77 -6.92 5.75 -3.04
CA VAL A 77 -5.81 6.36 -2.27
C VAL A 77 -4.97 7.31 -3.12
N LEU A 78 -4.62 6.92 -4.34
CA LEU A 78 -3.64 7.64 -5.17
C LEU A 78 -4.29 8.62 -6.15
N LEU A 79 -5.47 8.33 -6.64
CA LEU A 79 -6.17 9.13 -7.65
C LEU A 79 -7.46 9.77 -7.12
N ALA A 80 -7.79 9.57 -5.86
CA ALA A 80 -9.08 9.98 -5.27
C ALA A 80 -10.29 9.44 -6.04
N ALA A 81 -10.17 8.26 -6.65
CA ALA A 81 -11.26 7.61 -7.38
C ALA A 81 -12.42 7.28 -6.44
N PRO A 82 -13.68 7.54 -6.85
CA PRO A 82 -14.85 7.27 -6.02
C PRO A 82 -15.20 5.79 -5.98
N GLY A 83 -16.04 5.40 -5.02
CA GLY A 83 -16.74 4.11 -5.03
C GLY A 83 -16.06 2.97 -4.29
N PHE A 84 -14.89 3.17 -3.64
CA PHE A 84 -14.35 2.13 -2.77
C PHE A 84 -15.18 1.99 -1.50
N MET A 85 -15.76 0.80 -1.28
CA MET A 85 -16.70 0.49 -0.18
C MET A 85 -16.11 -0.44 0.88
N GLY A 86 -14.81 -0.72 0.84
CA GLY A 86 -14.16 -1.61 1.79
C GLY A 86 -13.90 -0.98 3.16
N ASN A 87 -13.73 -1.82 4.18
CA ASN A 87 -13.27 -1.43 5.50
C ASN A 87 -12.01 -2.21 5.88
N PRO A 88 -10.82 -1.76 5.46
CA PRO A 88 -9.57 -2.45 5.74
C PRO A 88 -9.28 -2.58 7.24
N MET A 89 -9.64 -1.58 8.03
CA MET A 89 -9.40 -1.58 9.48
C MET A 89 -10.13 -2.74 10.16
N GLN A 90 -11.42 -2.91 9.88
CA GLN A 90 -12.21 -4.01 10.44
C GLN A 90 -11.70 -5.37 9.95
N LYS A 91 -11.38 -5.49 8.67
CA LYS A 91 -10.84 -6.74 8.11
C LYS A 91 -9.54 -7.17 8.80
N HIS A 92 -8.67 -6.23 9.15
CA HIS A 92 -7.45 -6.53 9.86
C HIS A 92 -7.68 -6.87 11.34
N ARG A 93 -8.66 -6.24 11.99
CA ARG A 93 -9.08 -6.63 13.36
C ARG A 93 -9.57 -8.09 13.41
N GLU A 94 -10.29 -8.54 12.39
CA GLU A 94 -10.77 -9.93 12.27
C GLU A 94 -9.63 -10.95 12.14
N LEU A 95 -8.41 -10.53 11.77
CA LEU A 95 -7.24 -11.41 11.69
C LEU A 95 -6.58 -11.66 13.04
N VAL A 96 -6.91 -10.90 14.06
CA VAL A 96 -6.32 -11.07 15.40
C VAL A 96 -6.68 -12.45 15.95
N GLY A 97 -5.64 -13.21 16.33
CA GLY A 97 -5.81 -14.57 16.86
C GLY A 97 -6.02 -15.67 15.81
N ALA A 98 -6.18 -15.31 14.52
CA ALA A 98 -6.31 -16.29 13.45
C ALA A 98 -4.93 -16.87 13.08
N ALA A 99 -4.89 -18.16 12.75
CA ALA A 99 -3.66 -18.80 12.25
C ALA A 99 -3.61 -18.77 10.72
N PRO A 100 -2.41 -18.61 10.09
CA PRO A 100 -1.13 -18.27 10.70
C PRO A 100 -1.17 -16.88 11.32
N HIS A 101 -0.51 -16.72 12.47
CA HIS A 101 -0.53 -15.45 13.19
C HIS A 101 0.21 -14.36 12.42
N VAL A 102 -0.36 -13.16 12.40
CA VAL A 102 0.28 -11.95 11.88
C VAL A 102 1.03 -11.27 13.03
N ALA A 103 2.33 -11.06 12.83
CA ALA A 103 3.17 -10.32 13.76
C ALA A 103 3.31 -8.86 13.32
N ARG A 104 3.68 -7.97 14.26
CA ARG A 104 3.93 -6.56 13.95
C ARG A 104 5.03 -6.39 12.90
N GLU A 105 6.06 -7.23 12.95
CA GLU A 105 7.18 -7.24 12.01
C GLU A 105 6.78 -7.60 10.57
N ASP A 106 5.66 -8.26 10.39
CA ASP A 106 5.14 -8.61 9.07
C ASP A 106 4.72 -7.37 8.26
N PHE A 107 4.30 -6.30 8.94
CA PHE A 107 4.04 -5.01 8.30
C PHE A 107 5.32 -4.37 7.73
N GLU A 108 6.44 -4.49 8.43
CA GLU A 108 7.73 -4.00 7.93
C GLU A 108 8.20 -4.80 6.72
N ARG A 109 8.01 -6.11 6.75
CA ARG A 109 8.29 -6.99 5.61
C ARG A 109 7.42 -6.64 4.39
N TRP A 110 6.13 -6.43 4.62
CA TRP A 110 5.18 -5.98 3.61
C TRP A 110 5.61 -4.65 2.96
N LEU A 111 5.98 -3.66 3.77
CA LEU A 111 6.47 -2.37 3.29
C LEU A 111 7.77 -2.50 2.51
N GLY A 112 8.67 -3.38 2.91
CA GLY A 112 9.92 -3.67 2.19
C GLY A 112 9.66 -4.21 0.78
N LEU A 113 8.79 -5.20 0.63
CA LEU A 113 8.40 -5.75 -0.67
C LEU A 113 7.65 -4.72 -1.52
N PHE A 114 6.82 -3.88 -0.90
CA PHE A 114 6.13 -2.81 -1.60
C PHE A 114 7.10 -1.75 -2.12
N SER A 115 8.09 -1.37 -1.31
CA SER A 115 9.15 -0.45 -1.71
C SER A 115 9.93 -0.96 -2.93
N GLU A 116 10.31 -2.23 -2.94
CA GLU A 116 10.98 -2.86 -4.08
C GLU A 116 10.11 -2.86 -5.33
N THR A 117 8.83 -3.14 -5.18
CA THR A 117 7.87 -3.11 -6.29
C THR A 117 7.76 -1.71 -6.89
N LEU A 118 7.63 -0.70 -6.05
CA LEU A 118 7.54 0.70 -6.48
C LEU A 118 8.79 1.16 -7.24
N ALA A 119 9.97 0.78 -6.76
CA ALA A 119 11.23 1.14 -7.39
C ALA A 119 11.38 0.57 -8.81
N GLY A 120 10.74 -0.55 -9.10
CA GLY A 120 10.73 -1.16 -10.43
C GLY A 120 9.73 -0.55 -11.41
N ILE A 121 8.78 0.27 -10.95
CA ILE A 121 7.67 0.79 -11.78
C ILE A 121 7.72 2.32 -11.90
N PHE A 122 8.06 3.01 -10.82
CA PHE A 122 7.97 4.47 -10.73
C PHE A 122 9.35 5.12 -10.55
N GLU A 123 9.46 6.37 -10.99
CA GLU A 123 10.59 7.21 -10.63
C GLU A 123 10.66 7.43 -9.11
N ALA A 124 11.86 7.61 -8.57
CA ALA A 124 12.12 7.69 -7.14
C ALA A 124 11.20 8.67 -6.37
N PRO A 125 10.92 9.89 -6.84
CA PRO A 125 10.03 10.81 -6.13
C PRO A 125 8.58 10.32 -6.05
N VAL A 126 8.08 9.69 -7.09
CA VAL A 126 6.73 9.12 -7.14
C VAL A 126 6.64 7.89 -6.24
N ALA A 127 7.63 6.99 -6.34
CA ALA A 127 7.74 5.82 -5.47
C ALA A 127 7.74 6.22 -3.98
N GLU A 128 8.52 7.22 -3.60
CA GLU A 128 8.57 7.72 -2.21
C GLU A 128 7.24 8.31 -1.75
N ALA A 129 6.54 9.04 -2.62
CA ALA A 129 5.23 9.60 -2.30
C ALA A 129 4.18 8.50 -2.06
N ILE A 130 4.20 7.44 -2.87
CA ILE A 130 3.31 6.28 -2.70
C ILE A 130 3.67 5.52 -1.42
N LEU A 131 4.95 5.27 -1.19
CA LEU A 131 5.44 4.55 -0.01
C LEU A 131 5.09 5.28 1.29
N THR A 132 5.16 6.59 1.32
CA THR A 132 4.74 7.42 2.46
C THR A 132 3.28 7.17 2.83
N ARG A 133 2.39 7.05 1.84
CA ARG A 133 0.98 6.71 2.06
C ARG A 133 0.81 5.27 2.55
N ALA A 134 1.56 4.34 1.96
CA ALA A 134 1.55 2.95 2.40
C ALA A 134 2.00 2.79 3.86
N ARG A 135 3.02 3.52 4.29
CA ARG A 135 3.48 3.54 5.70
C ARG A 135 2.39 4.03 6.65
N ARG A 136 1.65 5.07 6.28
CA ARG A 136 0.53 5.57 7.09
C ARG A 136 -0.59 4.54 7.20
N ILE A 137 -0.93 3.88 6.11
CA ILE A 137 -1.95 2.83 6.09
C ILE A 137 -1.49 1.65 6.95
N ALA A 138 -0.28 1.16 6.74
CA ALA A 138 0.29 0.08 7.54
C ALA A 138 0.33 0.40 9.04
N GLY A 139 0.70 1.63 9.40
CA GLY A 139 0.69 2.10 10.78
C GLY A 139 -0.70 2.06 11.42
N ARG A 140 -1.74 2.49 10.70
CA ARG A 140 -3.13 2.42 11.18
C ARG A 140 -3.63 0.98 11.32
N LEU A 141 -3.32 0.12 10.35
CA LEU A 141 -3.70 -1.28 10.38
C LEU A 141 -3.00 -2.03 11.52
N SER A 142 -1.72 -1.79 11.70
CA SER A 142 -0.93 -2.35 12.80
C SER A 142 -1.47 -1.90 14.17
N PHE A 143 -1.81 -0.62 14.31
CA PHE A 143 -2.45 -0.10 15.52
C PHE A 143 -3.78 -0.79 15.79
N ALA A 144 -4.64 -0.93 14.79
CA ALA A 144 -5.94 -1.59 14.93
C ALA A 144 -5.81 -3.06 15.36
N MET A 145 -4.77 -3.75 14.90
CA MET A 145 -4.55 -5.16 15.24
C MET A 145 -3.93 -5.36 16.62
N PHE A 146 -2.99 -4.51 17.02
CA PHE A 146 -2.12 -4.79 18.16
C PHE A 146 -2.28 -3.86 19.35
N ASP A 147 -2.79 -2.65 19.14
CA ASP A 147 -2.83 -1.61 20.16
C ASP A 147 -4.25 -1.23 20.58
N GLU A 148 -5.21 -1.23 19.65
CA GLU A 148 -6.60 -0.85 19.93
C GLU A 148 -7.35 -1.89 20.78
N ALA A 149 -6.99 -3.16 20.68
CA ALA A 149 -7.61 -4.27 21.42
C ALA A 149 -7.00 -4.51 22.79
N ARG A 150 -6.02 -3.71 23.25
CA ARG A 150 -5.50 -3.83 24.63
C ARG A 150 -6.51 -3.21 25.58
N PRO A 151 -7.09 -4.00 26.53
CA PRO A 151 -7.87 -3.40 27.60
C PRO A 151 -6.94 -2.43 28.34
N ALA A 152 -7.44 -1.22 28.59
CA ALA A 152 -6.77 -0.30 29.49
C ALA A 152 -6.46 -1.06 30.77
N CYS A 153 -5.18 -1.21 31.11
CA CYS A 153 -4.80 -1.72 32.41
C CYS A 153 -5.44 -0.79 33.46
N ALA A 154 -6.39 -1.32 34.14
CA ALA A 154 -6.96 -0.66 35.31
C ALA A 154 -5.88 -0.52 36.38
#